data_6c28f7a086406d5b5a325dc31d3ac2cc
#
_entry.id   6c28f7a086406d5b5a325dc31d3ac2cc
#
_cell.length_a   1.000
_cell.length_b   1.000
_cell.length_c   1.000
_cell.angle_alpha   90.00
_cell.angle_beta   90.00
_cell.angle_gamma   90.00
#
_symmetry.space_group_name_H-M   'P 1'
#
loop_
_entity.id
_entity.type
_entity.pdbx_description
1 polymer ?
#
loop_
_entity_poly.entity_id
_entity_poly.type
_entity_poly.pdbx_seq_one_letter_code
_entity_poly.pdbx_strand_id
1 'polypeptide(L)'
;MKELLDRNLGSAWYLVGILMLAQTCSFIDRMIMGLMVGPIRQSFGISDTRFSLLAGLAFSLFYSLMGLPLARIADRGNRRKLIMICISLWSVMTALCGLARGFWTLFLARVGVGVGEAALSPAAYSMISDAFPKKALGLATSVYTMGVTFGSGLAYMLGGVVIGWASTVGTIELPGFGELEGWRLTFMIVGIPGLLIALMLSTVKEPARPAGEGLVAIPLRKVMQFITDRRRAMGCHIIGVAVLIMVVFGINIWGPTYLIRTFGFTPADAGMKFGTIMMVLGTAGLLAGGTIADAWFARGRNNAYPLVILISGLCMLPFVLGLGWVTEARLGLLCLAGATFFSA
;
A
#
# COMPACT_ATOMS: atom_id res chain seq x y z
N MET A 1 9.83 27.16 27.22
CA MET A 1 9.33 25.77 27.28
C MET A 1 8.14 25.57 26.34
N LYS A 2 7.14 26.46 26.26
CA LYS A 2 6.03 26.41 25.29
C LYS A 2 6.53 26.57 23.83
N GLU A 3 7.39 27.55 23.54
CA GLU A 3 8.01 27.74 22.20
C GLU A 3 8.93 26.62 21.74
N LEU A 4 9.61 25.90 22.65
CA LEU A 4 10.41 24.72 22.32
C LEU A 4 9.52 23.51 22.00
N LEU A 5 8.36 23.39 22.64
CA LEU A 5 7.35 22.38 22.33
C LEU A 5 6.69 22.65 20.97
N ASP A 6 6.40 23.91 20.64
CA ASP A 6 5.79 24.32 19.38
C ASP A 6 6.78 24.15 18.19
N ARG A 7 8.06 24.46 18.37
CA ARG A 7 9.11 24.20 17.36
C ARG A 7 9.33 22.71 17.10
N ASN A 8 9.27 21.87 18.13
CA ASN A 8 9.38 20.43 17.99
C ASN A 8 8.16 19.82 17.30
N LEU A 9 6.94 20.33 17.54
CA LEU A 9 5.73 19.88 16.89
C LEU A 9 5.70 20.19 15.38
N GLY A 10 6.17 21.35 14.95
CA GLY A 10 6.30 21.68 13.52
C GLY A 10 7.23 20.72 12.79
N SER A 11 8.39 20.40 13.36
CA SER A 11 9.34 19.42 12.81
C SER A 11 8.75 18.00 12.79
N ALA A 12 7.96 17.63 13.80
CA ALA A 12 7.29 16.33 13.85
C ALA A 12 6.19 16.20 12.79
N TRP A 13 5.40 17.25 12.55
CA TRP A 13 4.41 17.26 11.48
C TRP A 13 5.05 17.26 10.09
N TYR A 14 6.17 17.93 9.90
CA TYR A 14 6.96 17.86 8.66
C TYR A 14 7.44 16.43 8.38
N LEU A 15 7.95 15.74 9.40
CA LEU A 15 8.30 14.31 9.29
C LEU A 15 7.09 13.47 8.86
N VAL A 16 5.93 13.62 9.52
CA VAL A 16 4.70 12.86 9.19
C VAL A 16 4.25 13.14 7.76
N GLY A 17 4.30 14.40 7.32
CA GLY A 17 3.96 14.78 5.96
C GLY A 17 4.84 14.06 4.91
N ILE A 18 6.16 14.01 5.12
CA ILE A 18 7.07 13.30 4.22
C ILE A 18 6.83 11.78 4.27
N LEU A 19 6.61 11.22 5.46
CA LEU A 19 6.31 9.78 5.59
C LEU A 19 4.97 9.42 4.94
N MET A 20 3.95 10.30 5.03
CA MET A 20 2.68 10.14 4.32
C MET A 20 2.88 10.15 2.80
N LEU A 21 3.70 11.07 2.28
CA LEU A 21 4.04 11.09 0.85
C LEU A 21 4.78 9.81 0.43
N ALA A 22 5.70 9.32 1.26
CA ALA A 22 6.40 8.05 1.01
C ALA A 22 5.40 6.87 0.97
N GLN A 23 4.45 6.84 1.90
CA GLN A 23 3.39 5.83 1.94
C GLN A 23 2.48 5.93 0.71
N THR A 24 2.13 7.15 0.29
CA THR A 24 1.36 7.41 -0.93
C THR A 24 2.07 6.86 -2.16
N CYS A 25 3.37 7.15 -2.34
CA CYS A 25 4.16 6.63 -3.45
C CYS A 25 4.25 5.10 -3.42
N SER A 26 4.52 4.49 -2.26
CA SER A 26 4.54 3.03 -2.10
C SER A 26 3.23 2.39 -2.58
N PHE A 27 2.08 2.97 -2.22
CA PHE A 27 0.79 2.45 -2.66
C PHE A 27 0.48 2.75 -4.13
N ILE A 28 0.98 3.84 -4.70
CA ILE A 28 0.92 4.07 -6.16
C ILE A 28 1.65 2.94 -6.89
N ASP A 29 2.88 2.60 -6.48
CA ASP A 29 3.69 1.54 -7.08
C ASP A 29 3.02 0.16 -7.03
N ARG A 30 2.30 -0.12 -5.94
CA ARG A 30 1.58 -1.40 -5.77
C ARG A 30 0.33 -1.48 -6.64
N MET A 31 -0.49 -0.44 -6.60
CA MET A 31 -1.85 -0.48 -7.15
C MET A 31 -1.88 -0.23 -8.66
N ILE A 32 -0.89 0.49 -9.22
CA ILE A 32 -0.83 0.79 -10.64
C ILE A 32 -0.80 -0.46 -11.53
N MET A 33 -0.27 -1.58 -11.00
CA MET A 33 -0.28 -2.88 -11.68
C MET A 33 -1.68 -3.32 -12.11
N GLY A 34 -2.73 -2.97 -11.33
CA GLY A 34 -4.11 -3.34 -11.64
C GLY A 34 -4.64 -2.78 -12.96
N LEU A 35 -4.11 -1.63 -13.42
CA LEU A 35 -4.44 -1.06 -14.73
C LEU A 35 -3.58 -1.63 -15.86
N MET A 36 -2.45 -2.27 -15.54
CA MET A 36 -1.47 -2.76 -16.52
C MET A 36 -1.65 -4.23 -16.89
N VAL A 37 -2.68 -4.90 -16.38
CA VAL A 37 -2.97 -6.32 -16.65
C VAL A 37 -3.00 -6.59 -18.15
N GLY A 38 -3.81 -5.84 -18.90
CA GLY A 38 -3.95 -5.99 -20.36
C GLY A 38 -2.64 -5.76 -21.10
N PRO A 39 -2.04 -4.58 -21.00
CA PRO A 39 -0.78 -4.23 -21.68
C PRO A 39 0.37 -5.20 -21.40
N ILE A 40 0.65 -5.53 -20.14
CA ILE A 40 1.74 -6.44 -19.77
C ILE A 40 1.50 -7.86 -20.31
N ARG A 41 0.24 -8.34 -20.23
CA ARG A 41 -0.11 -9.66 -20.76
C ARG A 41 0.08 -9.75 -22.26
N GLN A 42 -0.31 -8.72 -22.99
CA GLN A 42 -0.13 -8.64 -24.45
C GLN A 42 1.37 -8.58 -24.83
N SER A 43 2.13 -7.71 -24.15
CA SER A 43 3.56 -7.51 -24.39
C SER A 43 4.39 -8.79 -24.15
N PHE A 44 4.06 -9.58 -23.11
CA PHE A 44 4.84 -10.77 -22.74
C PHE A 44 4.18 -12.11 -23.12
N GLY A 45 2.99 -12.10 -23.69
CA GLY A 45 2.25 -13.33 -24.04
C GLY A 45 1.93 -14.20 -22.81
N ILE A 46 1.64 -13.62 -21.64
CA ILE A 46 1.42 -14.36 -20.39
C ILE A 46 -0.06 -14.47 -20.00
N SER A 47 -0.38 -15.54 -19.25
CA SER A 47 -1.72 -15.76 -18.69
C SER A 47 -2.01 -14.84 -17.50
N ASP A 48 -3.30 -14.75 -17.11
CA ASP A 48 -3.72 -14.04 -15.88
C ASP A 48 -3.05 -14.62 -14.62
N THR A 49 -2.86 -15.94 -14.56
CA THR A 49 -2.15 -16.60 -13.46
C THR A 49 -0.70 -16.13 -13.36
N ARG A 50 0.03 -16.08 -14.48
CA ARG A 50 1.41 -15.57 -14.49
C ARG A 50 1.46 -14.09 -14.14
N PHE A 51 0.49 -13.29 -14.60
CA PHE A 51 0.39 -11.89 -14.17
C PHE A 51 0.15 -11.76 -12.66
N SER A 52 -0.72 -12.58 -12.08
CA SER A 52 -0.96 -12.60 -10.63
C SER A 52 0.30 -12.92 -9.82
N LEU A 53 1.22 -13.76 -10.35
CA LEU A 53 2.52 -13.99 -9.71
C LEU A 53 3.39 -12.72 -9.69
N LEU A 54 3.34 -11.90 -10.74
CA LEU A 54 4.07 -10.63 -10.81
C LEU A 54 3.48 -9.58 -9.86
N ALA A 55 2.15 -9.44 -9.86
CA ALA A 55 1.45 -8.43 -9.07
C ALA A 55 1.40 -8.78 -7.58
N GLY A 56 1.27 -10.08 -7.27
CA GLY A 56 1.13 -10.58 -5.90
C GLY A 56 2.43 -11.16 -5.35
N LEU A 57 2.77 -12.38 -5.75
CA LEU A 57 3.82 -13.18 -5.11
C LEU A 57 5.20 -12.51 -5.16
N ALA A 58 5.61 -11.97 -6.32
CA ALA A 58 6.92 -11.34 -6.49
C ALA A 58 7.16 -10.20 -5.50
N PHE A 59 6.11 -9.46 -5.19
CA PHE A 59 6.15 -8.37 -4.23
C PHE A 59 5.95 -8.88 -2.79
N SER A 60 4.80 -9.51 -2.49
CA SER A 60 4.36 -9.76 -1.11
C SER A 60 5.20 -10.78 -0.36
N LEU A 61 5.75 -11.79 -1.05
CA LEU A 61 6.64 -12.77 -0.42
C LEU A 61 7.91 -12.09 0.12
N PHE A 62 8.58 -11.31 -0.71
CA PHE A 62 9.83 -10.66 -0.34
C PHE A 62 9.62 -9.46 0.58
N TYR A 63 8.52 -8.73 0.44
CA TYR A 63 8.08 -7.73 1.42
C TYR A 63 7.92 -8.33 2.81
N SER A 64 7.26 -9.50 2.92
CA SER A 64 7.04 -10.17 4.20
C SER A 64 8.33 -10.76 4.78
N LEU A 65 9.16 -11.41 3.95
CA LEU A 65 10.43 -11.98 4.39
C LEU A 65 11.41 -10.92 4.89
N MET A 66 11.48 -9.78 4.19
CA MET A 66 12.40 -8.68 4.55
C MET A 66 11.84 -7.77 5.66
N GLY A 67 10.54 -7.82 5.94
CA GLY A 67 9.93 -7.02 6.99
C GLY A 67 10.57 -7.22 8.37
N LEU A 68 10.80 -8.47 8.77
CA LEU A 68 11.45 -8.78 10.08
C LEU A 68 12.92 -8.35 10.16
N PRO A 69 13.81 -8.69 9.21
CA PRO A 69 15.20 -8.23 9.21
C PRO A 69 15.31 -6.70 9.20
N LEU A 70 14.55 -6.03 8.33
CA LEU A 70 14.59 -4.57 8.20
C LEU A 70 14.01 -3.85 9.42
N ALA A 71 12.97 -4.40 10.06
CA ALA A 71 12.47 -3.89 11.34
C ALA A 71 13.57 -3.96 12.43
N ARG A 72 14.32 -5.07 12.52
CA ARG A 72 15.45 -5.17 13.45
C ARG A 72 16.58 -4.18 13.17
N ILE A 73 16.83 -3.89 11.89
CA ILE A 73 17.79 -2.85 11.50
C ILE A 73 17.25 -1.48 11.90
N ALA A 74 15.94 -1.23 11.71
CA ALA A 74 15.29 -0.01 12.17
C ALA A 74 15.38 0.18 13.69
N ASP A 75 15.24 -0.90 14.47
CA ASP A 75 15.31 -0.86 15.93
C ASP A 75 16.69 -0.44 16.47
N ARG A 76 17.76 -0.79 15.76
CA ARG A 76 19.15 -0.57 16.21
C ARG A 76 19.86 0.57 15.49
N GLY A 77 19.47 0.83 14.24
CA GLY A 77 20.12 1.77 13.33
C GLY A 77 19.45 3.14 13.26
N ASN A 78 19.91 3.94 12.32
CA ASN A 78 19.30 5.21 11.95
C ASN A 78 18.13 4.94 11.00
N ARG A 79 16.89 5.14 11.51
CA ARG A 79 15.64 4.83 10.77
C ARG A 79 15.48 5.70 9.54
N ARG A 80 15.85 6.98 9.64
CA ARG A 80 15.80 7.92 8.52
C ARG A 80 16.68 7.43 7.37
N LYS A 81 17.95 7.08 7.65
CA LYS A 81 18.88 6.56 6.63
C LYS A 81 18.36 5.25 6.02
N LEU A 82 17.82 4.36 6.85
CA LEU A 82 17.21 3.11 6.38
C LEU A 82 16.07 3.38 5.42
N ILE A 83 15.12 4.25 5.78
CA ILE A 83 13.99 4.59 4.92
C ILE A 83 14.49 5.24 3.62
N MET A 84 15.46 6.16 3.67
CA MET A 84 16.02 6.78 2.47
C MET A 84 16.61 5.76 1.50
N ILE A 85 17.45 4.85 1.99
CA ILE A 85 18.05 3.78 1.17
C ILE A 85 16.95 2.91 0.57
N CYS A 86 15.99 2.52 1.38
CA CYS A 86 14.88 1.66 0.96
C CYS A 86 13.98 2.34 -0.06
N ILE A 87 13.64 3.63 0.12
CA ILE A 87 12.89 4.42 -0.88
C ILE A 87 13.67 4.49 -2.19
N SER A 88 14.96 4.81 -2.14
CA SER A 88 15.79 4.89 -3.34
C SER A 88 15.86 3.54 -4.07
N LEU A 89 15.99 2.43 -3.32
CA LEU A 89 16.01 1.08 -3.89
C LEU A 89 14.70 0.76 -4.61
N TRP A 90 13.53 0.89 -3.93
CA TRP A 90 12.28 0.54 -4.60
C TRP A 90 11.98 1.47 -5.78
N SER A 91 12.31 2.77 -5.69
CA SER A 91 12.10 3.72 -6.79
C SER A 91 12.88 3.33 -8.04
N VAL A 92 14.14 2.96 -7.87
CA VAL A 92 14.98 2.45 -8.97
C VAL A 92 14.40 1.13 -9.51
N MET A 93 13.99 0.21 -8.64
CA MET A 93 13.40 -1.07 -9.06
C MET A 93 12.06 -0.85 -9.78
N THR A 94 11.23 0.10 -9.35
CA THR A 94 10.00 0.49 -10.06
C THR A 94 10.32 1.02 -11.46
N ALA A 95 11.30 1.91 -11.61
CA ALA A 95 11.73 2.38 -12.92
C ALA A 95 12.26 1.23 -13.80
N LEU A 96 13.02 0.30 -13.22
CA LEU A 96 13.52 -0.92 -13.90
C LEU A 96 12.39 -1.86 -14.34
N CYS A 97 11.21 -1.85 -13.68
CA CYS A 97 10.05 -2.57 -14.18
C CYS A 97 9.68 -2.11 -15.60
N GLY A 98 9.81 -0.80 -15.91
CA GLY A 98 9.57 -0.26 -17.25
C GLY A 98 10.59 -0.73 -18.30
N LEU A 99 11.79 -1.11 -17.89
CA LEU A 99 12.84 -1.64 -18.77
C LEU A 99 12.83 -3.17 -18.88
N ALA A 100 11.90 -3.85 -18.23
CA ALA A 100 11.83 -5.29 -18.22
C ALA A 100 11.54 -5.84 -19.65
N ARG A 101 12.33 -6.80 -20.11
CA ARG A 101 12.21 -7.42 -21.44
C ARG A 101 11.40 -8.72 -21.44
N GLY A 102 10.90 -9.16 -20.29
CA GLY A 102 10.12 -10.38 -20.16
C GLY A 102 9.70 -10.64 -18.71
N PHE A 103 8.99 -11.76 -18.53
CA PHE A 103 8.42 -12.16 -17.25
C PHE A 103 9.44 -12.14 -16.10
N TRP A 104 10.58 -12.80 -16.26
CA TRP A 104 11.56 -12.96 -15.17
C TRP A 104 12.27 -11.66 -14.81
N THR A 105 12.55 -10.79 -15.77
CA THR A 105 13.15 -9.49 -15.49
C THR A 105 12.18 -8.59 -14.75
N LEU A 106 10.89 -8.60 -15.13
CA LEU A 106 9.85 -7.90 -14.39
C LEU A 106 9.65 -8.50 -13.00
N PHE A 107 9.67 -9.84 -12.87
CA PHE A 107 9.55 -10.53 -11.59
C PHE A 107 10.65 -10.09 -10.61
N LEU A 108 11.91 -10.11 -11.05
CA LEU A 108 13.05 -9.70 -10.20
C LEU A 108 12.99 -8.22 -9.83
N ALA A 109 12.59 -7.35 -10.73
CA ALA A 109 12.38 -5.94 -10.42
C ALA A 109 11.27 -5.76 -9.35
N ARG A 110 10.15 -6.49 -9.46
CA ARG A 110 9.07 -6.49 -8.46
C ARG A 110 9.51 -7.05 -7.10
N VAL A 111 10.39 -8.06 -7.08
CA VAL A 111 11.06 -8.53 -5.85
C VAL A 111 11.84 -7.38 -5.21
N GLY A 112 12.63 -6.66 -6.00
CA GLY A 112 13.40 -5.49 -5.52
C GLY A 112 12.52 -4.38 -4.95
N VAL A 113 11.36 -4.11 -5.57
CA VAL A 113 10.35 -3.18 -5.01
C VAL A 113 9.86 -3.68 -3.66
N GLY A 114 9.46 -4.96 -3.54
CA GLY A 114 8.98 -5.53 -2.28
C GLY A 114 10.00 -5.47 -1.15
N VAL A 115 11.27 -5.76 -1.45
CA VAL A 115 12.38 -5.63 -0.49
C VAL A 115 12.55 -4.18 -0.04
N GLY A 116 12.55 -3.22 -0.99
CA GLY A 116 12.72 -1.81 -0.69
C GLY A 116 11.59 -1.24 0.16
N GLU A 117 10.34 -1.62 -0.09
CA GLU A 117 9.20 -1.10 0.66
C GLU A 117 9.04 -1.68 2.06
N ALA A 118 9.64 -2.84 2.34
CA ALA A 118 9.42 -3.57 3.60
C ALA A 118 9.88 -2.83 4.87
N ALA A 119 10.81 -1.87 4.76
CA ALA A 119 11.29 -1.09 5.89
C ALA A 119 10.43 0.13 6.23
N LEU A 120 9.63 0.63 5.29
CA LEU A 120 8.95 1.92 5.43
C LEU A 120 8.04 1.94 6.66
N SER A 121 7.05 1.05 6.73
CA SER A 121 6.04 1.09 7.78
C SER A 121 6.61 0.87 9.19
N PRO A 122 7.44 -0.16 9.47
CA PRO A 122 7.98 -0.36 10.82
C PRO A 122 8.86 0.81 11.27
N ALA A 123 9.69 1.35 10.38
CA ALA A 123 10.55 2.49 10.71
C ALA A 123 9.75 3.78 10.87
N ALA A 124 8.72 4.03 10.02
CA ALA A 124 7.86 5.19 10.10
C ALA A 124 7.07 5.23 11.42
N TYR A 125 6.40 4.13 11.80
CA TYR A 125 5.67 4.07 13.07
C TYR A 125 6.59 4.29 14.26
N SER A 126 7.81 3.72 14.24
CA SER A 126 8.82 3.95 15.28
C SER A 126 9.23 5.43 15.36
N MET A 127 9.48 6.10 14.22
CA MET A 127 9.83 7.52 14.19
C MET A 127 8.68 8.40 14.67
N ILE A 128 7.44 8.10 14.27
CA ILE A 128 6.24 8.85 14.69
C ILE A 128 6.02 8.70 16.20
N SER A 129 6.18 7.49 16.74
CA SER A 129 6.00 7.25 18.18
C SER A 129 6.98 8.02 19.05
N ASP A 130 8.22 8.23 18.56
CA ASP A 130 9.24 8.99 19.27
C ASP A 130 9.10 10.52 19.08
N ALA A 131 8.47 10.95 17.97
CA ALA A 131 8.32 12.37 17.63
C ALA A 131 7.10 13.02 18.31
N PHE A 132 6.08 12.25 18.68
CA PHE A 132 4.81 12.77 19.19
C PHE A 132 4.50 12.36 20.62
N PRO A 133 3.88 13.25 21.43
CA PRO A 133 3.34 12.87 22.72
C PRO A 133 2.15 11.92 22.54
N LYS A 134 1.90 11.06 23.53
CA LYS A 134 0.82 10.04 23.51
C LYS A 134 -0.55 10.58 23.09
N LYS A 135 -0.87 11.84 23.46
CA LYS A 135 -2.16 12.50 23.13
C LYS A 135 -2.32 12.82 21.64
N ALA A 136 -1.23 13.03 20.90
CA ALA A 136 -1.24 13.37 19.47
C ALA A 136 -0.83 12.19 18.56
N LEU A 137 -0.39 11.09 19.16
CA LEU A 137 0.12 9.94 18.43
C LEU A 137 -0.93 9.31 17.50
N GLY A 138 -2.18 9.19 17.96
CA GLY A 138 -3.29 8.67 17.16
C GLY A 138 -3.52 9.49 15.89
N LEU A 139 -3.55 10.81 16.01
CA LEU A 139 -3.73 11.71 14.86
C LEU A 139 -2.54 11.62 13.90
N ALA A 140 -1.31 11.61 14.41
CA ALA A 140 -0.12 11.53 13.58
C ALA A 140 -0.03 10.20 12.78
N THR A 141 -0.38 9.08 13.43
CA THR A 141 -0.46 7.78 12.75
C THR A 141 -1.59 7.72 11.73
N SER A 142 -2.74 8.33 12.01
CA SER A 142 -3.85 8.43 11.05
C SER A 142 -3.46 9.21 9.81
N VAL A 143 -2.79 10.36 9.96
CA VAL A 143 -2.28 11.14 8.82
C VAL A 143 -1.30 10.33 7.99
N TYR A 144 -0.36 9.61 8.62
CA TYR A 144 0.53 8.71 7.90
C TYR A 144 -0.23 7.63 7.11
N THR A 145 -1.22 6.99 7.76
CA THR A 145 -2.00 5.90 7.17
C THR A 145 -2.91 6.38 6.03
N MET A 146 -3.36 7.65 6.03
CA MET A 146 -4.09 8.22 4.90
C MET A 146 -3.32 8.10 3.58
N GLY A 147 -1.98 8.01 3.61
CA GLY A 147 -1.17 7.73 2.44
C GLY A 147 -1.55 6.44 1.70
N VAL A 148 -2.14 5.46 2.39
CA VAL A 148 -2.63 4.21 1.81
C VAL A 148 -3.82 4.46 0.88
N THR A 149 -4.87 5.11 1.37
CA THR A 149 -6.09 5.38 0.61
C THR A 149 -5.87 6.40 -0.50
N PHE A 150 -5.13 7.47 -0.21
CA PHE A 150 -4.73 8.47 -1.21
C PHE A 150 -3.86 7.84 -2.30
N GLY A 151 -2.83 7.06 -1.93
CA GLY A 151 -1.94 6.39 -2.87
C GLY A 151 -2.70 5.41 -3.77
N SER A 152 -3.58 4.60 -3.19
CA SER A 152 -4.40 3.66 -3.96
C SER A 152 -5.32 4.37 -4.94
N GLY A 153 -6.04 5.42 -4.51
CA GLY A 153 -6.92 6.20 -5.39
C GLY A 153 -6.15 6.89 -6.50
N LEU A 154 -5.06 7.59 -6.16
CA LEU A 154 -4.20 8.28 -7.12
C LEU A 154 -3.57 7.32 -8.13
N ALA A 155 -3.17 6.11 -7.70
CA ALA A 155 -2.61 5.11 -8.58
C ALA A 155 -3.53 4.79 -9.76
N TYR A 156 -4.81 4.59 -9.49
CA TYR A 156 -5.78 4.28 -10.52
C TYR A 156 -6.14 5.50 -11.36
N MET A 157 -6.32 6.68 -10.74
CA MET A 157 -6.65 7.90 -11.46
C MET A 157 -5.49 8.31 -12.39
N LEU A 158 -4.29 8.45 -11.86
CA LEU A 158 -3.11 8.84 -12.65
C LEU A 158 -2.72 7.75 -13.65
N GLY A 159 -2.74 6.48 -13.22
CA GLY A 159 -2.46 5.35 -14.10
C GLY A 159 -3.44 5.25 -15.26
N GLY A 160 -4.73 5.48 -15.02
CA GLY A 160 -5.75 5.53 -16.06
C GLY A 160 -5.47 6.63 -17.09
N VAL A 161 -5.14 7.84 -16.63
CA VAL A 161 -4.78 8.98 -17.49
C VAL A 161 -3.51 8.68 -18.30
N VAL A 162 -2.46 8.18 -17.65
CA VAL A 162 -1.18 7.90 -18.34
C VAL A 162 -1.34 6.78 -19.36
N ILE A 163 -2.05 5.69 -19.02
CA ILE A 163 -2.30 4.60 -19.96
C ILE A 163 -3.21 5.06 -21.10
N GLY A 164 -4.23 5.87 -20.82
CA GLY A 164 -5.08 6.49 -21.84
C GLY A 164 -4.26 7.34 -22.81
N TRP A 165 -3.39 8.21 -22.29
CA TRP A 165 -2.48 9.00 -23.10
C TRP A 165 -1.50 8.11 -23.90
N ALA A 166 -0.89 7.14 -23.27
CA ALA A 166 0.05 6.24 -23.90
C ALA A 166 -0.57 5.42 -25.04
N SER A 167 -1.87 5.08 -24.94
CA SER A 167 -2.60 4.38 -26.00
C SER A 167 -2.83 5.26 -27.24
N THR A 168 -2.87 6.59 -27.08
CA THR A 168 -3.01 7.53 -28.21
C THR A 168 -1.68 7.81 -28.91
N VAL A 169 -0.56 7.76 -28.18
CA VAL A 169 0.78 8.05 -28.69
C VAL A 169 1.44 6.80 -29.31
N GLY A 170 0.96 5.58 -28.92
CA GLY A 170 1.55 4.32 -29.37
C GLY A 170 2.88 4.02 -28.70
N THR A 171 3.89 3.63 -29.48
CA THR A 171 5.27 3.45 -29.00
C THR A 171 6.02 4.77 -29.04
N ILE A 172 6.79 5.06 -27.98
CA ILE A 172 7.66 6.23 -27.91
C ILE A 172 9.10 5.75 -28.06
N GLU A 173 9.81 6.31 -29.03
CA GLU A 173 11.24 6.04 -29.21
C GLU A 173 12.05 6.89 -28.23
N LEU A 174 12.70 6.25 -27.26
CA LEU A 174 13.61 6.93 -26.35
C LEU A 174 15.07 6.68 -26.78
N PRO A 175 15.89 7.74 -26.93
CA PRO A 175 17.30 7.61 -27.25
C PRO A 175 18.01 6.66 -26.28
N GLY A 176 18.63 5.60 -26.78
CA GLY A 176 19.33 4.60 -25.99
C GLY A 176 18.48 3.43 -25.42
N PHE A 177 17.15 3.52 -25.44
CA PHE A 177 16.24 2.48 -24.93
C PHE A 177 15.35 1.85 -26.02
N GLY A 178 15.31 2.44 -27.22
CA GLY A 178 14.47 1.98 -28.32
C GLY A 178 12.98 2.34 -28.14
N GLU A 179 12.11 1.59 -28.83
CA GLU A 179 10.66 1.77 -28.73
C GLU A 179 10.12 1.24 -27.40
N LEU A 180 9.46 2.12 -26.65
CA LEU A 180 8.85 1.78 -25.37
C LEU A 180 7.33 1.88 -25.47
N GLU A 181 6.67 0.82 -25.04
CA GLU A 181 5.21 0.78 -24.85
C GLU A 181 4.78 1.64 -23.67
N GLY A 182 3.59 2.22 -23.70
CA GLY A 182 3.11 3.16 -22.69
C GLY A 182 3.12 2.66 -21.24
N TRP A 183 2.88 1.37 -21.02
CA TRP A 183 2.96 0.80 -19.67
C TRP A 183 4.38 0.84 -19.09
N ARG A 184 5.41 0.75 -19.94
CA ARG A 184 6.82 0.85 -19.54
C ARG A 184 7.15 2.25 -19.06
N LEU A 185 6.70 3.28 -19.81
CA LEU A 185 6.86 4.66 -19.42
C LEU A 185 6.16 4.98 -18.10
N THR A 186 5.01 4.38 -17.86
CA THR A 186 4.27 4.58 -16.61
C THR A 186 5.11 4.14 -15.41
N PHE A 187 5.76 2.98 -15.45
CA PHE A 187 6.68 2.56 -14.38
C PHE A 187 7.87 3.50 -14.21
N MET A 188 8.45 3.97 -15.30
CA MET A 188 9.57 4.90 -15.24
C MET A 188 9.16 6.23 -14.58
N ILE A 189 8.00 6.77 -14.96
CA ILE A 189 7.46 8.02 -14.40
C ILE A 189 7.13 7.85 -12.90
N VAL A 190 6.48 6.74 -12.54
CA VAL A 190 6.07 6.46 -11.16
C VAL A 190 7.26 6.22 -10.22
N GLY A 191 8.37 5.71 -10.74
CA GLY A 191 9.59 5.54 -9.94
C GLY A 191 10.27 6.86 -9.52
N ILE A 192 10.12 7.96 -10.28
CA ILE A 192 10.81 9.22 -10.03
C ILE A 192 10.42 9.91 -8.71
N PRO A 193 9.11 10.05 -8.36
CA PRO A 193 8.70 10.75 -7.13
C PRO A 193 9.31 10.18 -5.86
N GLY A 194 9.52 8.87 -5.78
CA GLY A 194 10.14 8.26 -4.62
C GLY A 194 11.58 8.75 -4.38
N LEU A 195 12.37 8.98 -5.43
CA LEU A 195 13.72 9.54 -5.28
C LEU A 195 13.67 10.98 -4.73
N LEU A 196 12.70 11.78 -5.15
CA LEU A 196 12.48 13.13 -4.61
C LEU A 196 12.10 13.06 -3.12
N ILE A 197 11.27 12.11 -2.72
CA ILE A 197 10.89 11.91 -1.32
C ILE A 197 12.09 11.43 -0.50
N ALA A 198 12.94 10.56 -1.03
CA ALA A 198 14.19 10.18 -0.37
C ALA A 198 15.09 11.40 -0.13
N LEU A 199 15.17 12.32 -1.10
CA LEU A 199 15.89 13.58 -0.95
C LEU A 199 15.23 14.49 0.10
N MET A 200 13.90 14.65 0.09
CA MET A 200 13.18 15.41 1.12
C MET A 200 13.39 14.82 2.51
N LEU A 201 13.42 13.49 2.64
CA LEU A 201 13.67 12.84 3.92
C LEU A 201 15.07 13.13 4.46
N SER A 202 16.06 13.50 3.62
CA SER A 202 17.39 13.90 4.06
C SER A 202 17.38 15.17 4.92
N THR A 203 16.37 16.03 4.78
CA THR A 203 16.21 17.27 5.55
C THR A 203 15.57 17.04 6.93
N VAL A 204 14.95 15.88 7.14
CA VAL A 204 14.31 15.53 8.41
C VAL A 204 15.38 15.17 9.45
N LYS A 205 15.25 15.67 10.67
CA LYS A 205 16.05 15.20 11.81
C LYS A 205 15.47 13.88 12.32
N GLU A 206 16.33 12.89 12.55
CA GLU A 206 15.92 11.66 13.20
C GLU A 206 15.44 11.96 14.63
N PRO A 207 14.20 11.55 15.01
CA PRO A 207 13.75 11.68 16.39
C PRO A 207 14.65 10.92 17.36
N ALA A 208 15.02 11.56 18.45
CA ALA A 208 15.80 10.91 19.50
C ALA A 208 14.98 9.79 20.13
N ARG A 209 15.61 8.65 20.34
CA ARG A 209 15.00 7.57 21.12
C ARG A 209 14.96 7.93 22.59
N PRO A 210 13.87 7.59 23.32
CA PRO A 210 13.86 7.80 24.77
C PRO A 210 15.05 7.12 25.43
N ALA A 211 15.84 7.90 26.19
CA ALA A 211 16.97 7.38 26.92
C ALA A 211 16.46 6.49 28.07
N GLY A 212 16.84 5.22 28.08
CA GLY A 212 16.56 4.32 29.21
C GLY A 212 15.74 3.07 28.93
N GLU A 213 14.95 3.04 27.89
CA GLU A 213 14.33 1.80 27.41
C GLU A 213 15.18 1.23 26.26
N GLY A 214 16.35 0.70 26.59
CA GLY A 214 16.98 -0.28 25.71
C GLY A 214 15.92 -1.37 25.51
N LEU A 215 15.26 -1.38 24.33
CA LEU A 215 14.35 -2.45 23.97
C LEU A 215 15.12 -3.75 24.16
N VAL A 216 14.90 -4.40 25.31
CA VAL A 216 15.39 -5.77 25.52
C VAL A 216 14.68 -6.58 24.45
N ALA A 217 15.40 -6.84 23.36
CA ALA A 217 14.86 -7.59 22.25
C ALA A 217 14.26 -8.88 22.81
N ILE A 218 12.93 -8.98 22.75
CA ILE A 218 12.25 -10.18 23.26
C ILE A 218 12.82 -11.36 22.46
N PRO A 219 13.44 -12.36 23.13
CA PRO A 219 13.99 -13.50 22.43
C PRO A 219 12.91 -14.17 21.57
N LEU A 220 13.26 -14.50 20.33
CA LEU A 220 12.33 -15.14 19.39
C LEU A 220 11.64 -16.36 19.99
N ARG A 221 12.34 -17.10 20.84
CA ARG A 221 11.81 -18.24 21.60
C ARG A 221 10.58 -17.86 22.47
N LYS A 222 10.61 -16.72 23.16
CA LYS A 222 9.47 -16.24 23.96
C LYS A 222 8.27 -15.86 23.09
N VAL A 223 8.54 -15.26 21.93
CA VAL A 223 7.47 -14.94 20.95
C VAL A 223 6.85 -16.21 20.41
N MET A 224 7.66 -17.21 20.03
CA MET A 224 7.14 -18.49 19.55
C MET A 224 6.40 -19.25 20.64
N GLN A 225 6.85 -19.22 21.87
CA GLN A 225 6.15 -19.81 23.00
C GLN A 225 4.78 -19.14 23.21
N PHE A 226 4.70 -17.81 23.18
CA PHE A 226 3.41 -17.08 23.28
C PHE A 226 2.42 -17.49 22.17
N ILE A 227 2.92 -17.63 20.92
CA ILE A 227 2.11 -18.07 19.77
C ILE A 227 1.61 -19.51 19.97
N THR A 228 2.49 -20.41 20.39
CA THR A 228 2.13 -21.83 20.61
C THR A 228 1.17 -22.02 21.75
N ASP A 229 1.32 -21.28 22.85
CA ASP A 229 0.41 -21.35 24.01
C ASP A 229 -1.02 -20.88 23.64
N ARG A 230 -1.13 -19.96 22.67
CA ARG A 230 -2.40 -19.40 22.16
C ARG A 230 -2.72 -19.80 20.72
N ARG A 231 -2.20 -20.93 20.25
CA ARG A 231 -2.24 -21.36 18.84
C ARG A 231 -3.62 -21.31 18.17
N ARG A 232 -4.70 -21.63 18.90
CA ARG A 232 -6.07 -21.57 18.34
C ARG A 232 -6.49 -20.13 18.06
N ALA A 233 -6.37 -19.24 19.05
CA ALA A 233 -6.75 -17.84 18.90
C ALA A 233 -5.89 -17.14 17.85
N MET A 234 -4.56 -17.33 17.90
CA MET A 234 -3.61 -16.75 16.94
C MET A 234 -3.83 -17.32 15.55
N GLY A 235 -4.02 -18.62 15.41
CA GLY A 235 -4.28 -19.28 14.13
C GLY A 235 -5.57 -18.77 13.47
N CYS A 236 -6.69 -18.74 14.21
CA CYS A 236 -7.95 -18.22 13.69
C CYS A 236 -7.82 -16.73 13.28
N HIS A 237 -7.14 -15.92 14.08
CA HIS A 237 -6.93 -14.50 13.76
C HIS A 237 -6.06 -14.33 12.52
N ILE A 238 -4.91 -15.01 12.44
CA ILE A 238 -4.00 -14.91 11.29
C ILE A 238 -4.69 -15.39 10.02
N ILE A 239 -5.36 -16.54 10.04
CA ILE A 239 -6.04 -17.08 8.86
C ILE A 239 -7.21 -16.18 8.45
N GLY A 240 -8.03 -15.73 9.40
CA GLY A 240 -9.17 -14.85 9.11
C GLY A 240 -8.74 -13.52 8.47
N VAL A 241 -7.72 -12.87 9.04
CA VAL A 241 -7.18 -11.63 8.49
C VAL A 241 -6.49 -11.88 7.13
N ALA A 242 -5.76 -12.99 6.98
CA ALA A 242 -5.11 -13.32 5.71
C ALA A 242 -6.12 -13.53 4.57
N VAL A 243 -7.22 -14.25 4.83
CA VAL A 243 -8.30 -14.43 3.85
C VAL A 243 -8.96 -13.10 3.49
N LEU A 244 -9.24 -12.25 4.49
CA LEU A 244 -9.82 -10.93 4.26
C LEU A 244 -8.89 -10.06 3.38
N ILE A 245 -7.61 -9.98 3.74
CA ILE A 245 -6.61 -9.23 2.98
C ILE A 245 -6.47 -9.77 1.55
N MET A 246 -6.51 -11.09 1.37
CA MET A 246 -6.47 -11.71 0.03
C MET A 246 -7.62 -11.25 -0.85
N VAL A 247 -8.84 -11.20 -0.31
CA VAL A 247 -10.03 -10.70 -1.04
C VAL A 247 -9.87 -9.21 -1.38
N VAL A 248 -9.45 -8.40 -0.40
CA VAL A 248 -9.25 -6.95 -0.59
C VAL A 248 -8.22 -6.66 -1.68
N PHE A 249 -7.05 -7.31 -1.63
CA PHE A 249 -6.03 -7.14 -2.66
C PHE A 249 -6.47 -7.70 -4.02
N GLY A 250 -7.25 -8.79 -4.03
CA GLY A 250 -7.87 -9.30 -5.25
C GLY A 250 -8.76 -8.27 -5.93
N ILE A 251 -9.66 -7.63 -5.17
CA ILE A 251 -10.52 -6.55 -5.67
C ILE A 251 -9.68 -5.37 -6.15
N ASN A 252 -8.67 -4.97 -5.39
CA ASN A 252 -7.81 -3.84 -5.75
C ASN A 252 -7.07 -4.08 -7.07
N ILE A 253 -6.45 -5.23 -7.26
CA ILE A 253 -5.69 -5.50 -8.48
C ILE A 253 -6.60 -5.78 -9.69
N TRP A 254 -7.68 -6.54 -9.48
CA TRP A 254 -8.53 -6.99 -10.57
C TRP A 254 -9.76 -6.11 -10.84
N GLY A 255 -10.12 -5.19 -9.92
CA GLY A 255 -11.26 -4.30 -10.05
C GLY A 255 -11.27 -3.47 -11.33
N PRO A 256 -10.19 -2.76 -11.70
CA PRO A 256 -10.14 -2.04 -12.98
C PRO A 256 -10.26 -2.98 -14.18
N THR A 257 -9.58 -4.13 -14.16
CA THR A 257 -9.66 -5.13 -15.23
C THR A 257 -11.07 -5.71 -15.36
N TYR A 258 -11.77 -5.92 -14.25
CA TYR A 258 -13.18 -6.32 -14.25
C TYR A 258 -14.06 -5.28 -14.98
N LEU A 259 -13.90 -4.00 -14.67
CA LEU A 259 -14.64 -2.93 -15.36
C LEU A 259 -14.35 -2.90 -16.87
N ILE A 260 -13.09 -3.07 -17.26
CA ILE A 260 -12.67 -3.08 -18.66
C ILE A 260 -13.24 -4.31 -19.41
N ARG A 261 -13.07 -5.50 -18.83
CA ARG A 261 -13.44 -6.75 -19.53
C ARG A 261 -14.94 -7.03 -19.54
N THR A 262 -15.65 -6.68 -18.45
CA THR A 262 -17.06 -7.00 -18.30
C THR A 262 -17.96 -5.92 -18.89
N PHE A 263 -17.59 -4.65 -18.73
CA PHE A 263 -18.43 -3.52 -19.13
C PHE A 263 -17.86 -2.68 -20.27
N GLY A 264 -16.69 -3.04 -20.82
CA GLY A 264 -16.09 -2.33 -21.94
C GLY A 264 -15.58 -0.93 -21.63
N PHE A 265 -15.28 -0.63 -20.35
CA PHE A 265 -14.70 0.67 -20.00
C PHE A 265 -13.33 0.84 -20.60
N THR A 266 -12.99 2.08 -20.98
CA THR A 266 -11.60 2.41 -21.31
C THR A 266 -10.71 2.31 -20.05
N PRO A 267 -9.40 2.06 -20.18
CA PRO A 267 -8.49 2.08 -19.02
C PRO A 267 -8.55 3.40 -18.24
N ALA A 268 -8.73 4.54 -18.93
CA ALA A 268 -8.87 5.86 -18.32
C ALA A 268 -10.16 5.96 -17.48
N ASP A 269 -11.30 5.54 -18.03
CA ASP A 269 -12.58 5.56 -17.32
C ASP A 269 -12.61 4.60 -16.13
N ALA A 270 -12.09 3.38 -16.32
CA ALA A 270 -11.97 2.39 -15.26
C ALA A 270 -11.09 2.90 -14.11
N GLY A 271 -9.93 3.46 -14.45
CA GLY A 271 -8.98 4.05 -13.49
C GLY A 271 -9.60 5.23 -12.74
N MET A 272 -10.25 6.16 -13.44
CA MET A 272 -10.89 7.33 -12.82
C MET A 272 -12.01 6.93 -11.87
N LYS A 273 -12.96 6.08 -12.32
CA LYS A 273 -14.10 5.65 -11.50
C LYS A 273 -13.65 4.81 -10.31
N PHE A 274 -12.79 3.82 -10.53
CA PHE A 274 -12.31 2.96 -9.45
C PHE A 274 -11.40 3.71 -8.47
N GLY A 275 -10.53 4.59 -8.97
CA GLY A 275 -9.68 5.46 -8.14
C GLY A 275 -10.50 6.40 -7.26
N THR A 276 -11.58 7.00 -7.80
CA THR A 276 -12.51 7.83 -7.02
C THR A 276 -13.21 7.01 -5.93
N ILE A 277 -13.70 5.80 -6.26
CA ILE A 277 -14.29 4.88 -5.28
C ILE A 277 -13.29 4.59 -4.15
N MET A 278 -12.06 4.23 -4.49
CA MET A 278 -11.00 3.94 -3.52
C MET A 278 -10.69 5.13 -2.62
N MET A 279 -10.55 6.32 -3.20
CA MET A 279 -10.20 7.52 -2.46
C MET A 279 -11.34 7.97 -1.54
N VAL A 280 -12.56 8.03 -2.04
CA VAL A 280 -13.71 8.57 -1.27
C VAL A 280 -14.27 7.52 -0.31
N LEU A 281 -14.65 6.36 -0.84
CA LEU A 281 -15.32 5.33 -0.03
C LEU A 281 -14.36 4.51 0.81
N GLY A 282 -13.13 4.27 0.35
CA GLY A 282 -12.08 3.69 1.17
C GLY A 282 -11.76 4.58 2.37
N THR A 283 -11.60 5.89 2.18
CA THR A 283 -11.39 6.84 3.28
C THR A 283 -12.60 6.89 4.22
N ALA A 284 -13.82 6.95 3.68
CA ALA A 284 -15.05 6.96 4.49
C ALA A 284 -15.20 5.67 5.31
N GLY A 285 -14.91 4.51 4.72
CA GLY A 285 -14.93 3.21 5.40
C GLY A 285 -13.92 3.14 6.55
N LEU A 286 -12.68 3.57 6.30
CA LEU A 286 -11.62 3.64 7.31
C LEU A 286 -12.03 4.51 8.50
N LEU A 287 -12.55 5.70 8.24
CA LEU A 287 -13.02 6.62 9.30
C LEU A 287 -14.22 6.06 10.05
N ALA A 288 -15.20 5.51 9.34
CA ALA A 288 -16.39 4.91 9.96
C ALA A 288 -16.02 3.69 10.84
N GLY A 289 -15.20 2.78 10.30
CA GLY A 289 -14.74 1.60 11.04
C GLY A 289 -13.96 1.96 12.30
N GLY A 290 -13.01 2.91 12.19
CA GLY A 290 -12.23 3.40 13.32
C GLY A 290 -13.11 4.05 14.40
N THR A 291 -14.00 4.97 14.02
CA THR A 291 -14.88 5.66 14.97
C THR A 291 -15.87 4.70 15.67
N ILE A 292 -16.41 3.71 14.96
CA ILE A 292 -17.29 2.69 15.55
C ILE A 292 -16.50 1.82 16.55
N ALA A 293 -15.30 1.38 16.18
CA ALA A 293 -14.45 0.57 17.04
C ALA A 293 -14.09 1.31 18.33
N ASP A 294 -13.66 2.57 18.22
CA ASP A 294 -13.32 3.41 19.38
C ASP A 294 -14.53 3.67 20.28
N ALA A 295 -15.71 3.96 19.70
CA ALA A 295 -16.94 4.17 20.45
C ALA A 295 -17.38 2.90 21.21
N TRP A 296 -17.22 1.73 20.63
CA TRP A 296 -17.55 0.47 21.30
C TRP A 296 -16.53 0.12 22.38
N PHE A 297 -15.26 0.37 22.14
CA PHE A 297 -14.20 0.19 23.13
C PHE A 297 -14.40 1.10 24.34
N ALA A 298 -14.72 2.38 24.10
CA ALA A 298 -15.05 3.34 25.17
C ALA A 298 -16.28 2.95 26.02
N ARG A 299 -17.19 2.16 25.44
CA ARG A 299 -18.35 1.57 26.14
C ARG A 299 -18.01 0.27 26.90
N GLY A 300 -16.71 -0.08 27.03
CA GLY A 300 -16.23 -1.24 27.77
C GLY A 300 -16.22 -2.56 26.99
N ARG A 301 -16.39 -2.54 25.66
CA ARG A 301 -16.29 -3.76 24.84
C ARG A 301 -14.83 -4.03 24.48
N ASN A 302 -14.17 -4.92 25.19
CA ASN A 302 -12.77 -5.29 24.96
C ASN A 302 -12.52 -5.96 23.59
N ASN A 303 -13.57 -6.50 22.95
CA ASN A 303 -13.51 -7.13 21.62
C ASN A 303 -14.02 -6.23 20.49
N ALA A 304 -14.06 -4.89 20.69
CA ALA A 304 -14.61 -3.95 19.72
C ALA A 304 -13.92 -4.04 18.35
N TYR A 305 -12.59 -3.98 18.30
CA TYR A 305 -11.83 -4.02 17.05
C TYR A 305 -12.01 -5.32 16.25
N PRO A 306 -11.84 -6.53 16.82
CA PRO A 306 -12.11 -7.76 16.10
C PRO A 306 -13.57 -7.88 15.62
N LEU A 307 -14.52 -7.34 16.40
CA LEU A 307 -15.94 -7.40 16.05
C LEU A 307 -16.26 -6.49 14.86
N VAL A 308 -15.68 -5.29 14.80
CA VAL A 308 -15.82 -4.39 13.64
C VAL A 308 -15.25 -5.05 12.39
N ILE A 309 -14.06 -5.65 12.45
CA ILE A 309 -13.47 -6.39 11.33
C ILE A 309 -14.39 -7.52 10.84
N LEU A 310 -14.97 -8.29 11.77
CA LEU A 310 -15.90 -9.37 11.43
C LEU A 310 -17.15 -8.84 10.74
N ILE A 311 -17.78 -7.82 11.30
CA ILE A 311 -19.00 -7.22 10.73
C ILE A 311 -18.71 -6.61 9.36
N SER A 312 -17.62 -5.86 9.22
CA SER A 312 -17.19 -5.29 7.94
C SER A 312 -16.97 -6.39 6.89
N GLY A 313 -16.28 -7.48 7.24
CA GLY A 313 -16.09 -8.62 6.36
C GLY A 313 -17.41 -9.27 5.93
N LEU A 314 -18.37 -9.45 6.86
CA LEU A 314 -19.69 -10.00 6.55
C LEU A 314 -20.51 -9.05 5.66
N CYS A 315 -20.47 -7.74 5.93
CA CYS A 315 -21.15 -6.72 5.10
C CYS A 315 -20.52 -6.59 3.70
N MET A 316 -19.22 -6.90 3.55
CA MET A 316 -18.55 -6.91 2.26
C MET A 316 -19.01 -8.07 1.36
N LEU A 317 -19.36 -9.24 1.94
CA LEU A 317 -19.69 -10.45 1.19
C LEU A 317 -20.74 -10.27 0.09
N PRO A 318 -21.92 -9.67 0.34
CA PRO A 318 -22.94 -9.53 -0.69
C PRO A 318 -22.47 -8.72 -1.88
N PHE A 319 -21.63 -7.71 -1.67
CA PHE A 319 -21.06 -6.89 -2.74
C PHE A 319 -20.04 -7.68 -3.57
N VAL A 320 -19.17 -8.44 -2.92
CA VAL A 320 -18.16 -9.28 -3.62
C VAL A 320 -18.83 -10.39 -4.41
N LEU A 321 -19.80 -11.08 -3.82
CA LEU A 321 -20.59 -12.10 -4.51
C LEU A 321 -21.40 -11.51 -5.67
N GLY A 322 -21.98 -10.33 -5.48
CA GLY A 322 -22.71 -9.60 -6.50
C GLY A 322 -21.90 -9.33 -7.75
N LEU A 323 -20.58 -9.11 -7.67
CA LEU A 323 -19.73 -8.88 -8.84
C LEU A 323 -19.78 -10.02 -9.89
N GLY A 324 -20.07 -11.25 -9.44
CA GLY A 324 -20.18 -12.41 -10.35
C GLY A 324 -21.53 -12.50 -11.10
N TRP A 325 -22.54 -11.74 -10.68
CA TRP A 325 -23.92 -11.87 -11.20
C TRP A 325 -24.41 -10.61 -11.93
N VAL A 326 -23.71 -9.50 -11.71
CA VAL A 326 -24.13 -8.19 -12.23
C VAL A 326 -23.75 -8.05 -13.70
N THR A 327 -24.74 -7.69 -14.51
CA THR A 327 -24.59 -7.43 -15.96
C THR A 327 -24.59 -5.94 -16.30
N GLU A 328 -25.04 -5.07 -15.38
CA GLU A 328 -25.09 -3.64 -15.59
C GLU A 328 -23.90 -2.93 -14.94
N ALA A 329 -23.28 -2.01 -15.68
CA ALA A 329 -22.10 -1.26 -15.23
C ALA A 329 -22.35 -0.45 -13.94
N ARG A 330 -23.55 0.11 -13.77
CA ARG A 330 -23.92 0.88 -12.57
C ARG A 330 -23.94 0.00 -11.32
N LEU A 331 -24.52 -1.19 -11.42
CA LEU A 331 -24.58 -2.14 -10.32
C LEU A 331 -23.18 -2.71 -10.02
N GLY A 332 -22.35 -2.94 -11.05
CA GLY A 332 -20.94 -3.34 -10.87
C GLY A 332 -20.13 -2.29 -10.09
N LEU A 333 -20.30 -1.02 -10.41
CA LEU A 333 -19.69 0.08 -9.67
C LEU A 333 -20.21 0.17 -8.23
N LEU A 334 -21.51 -0.05 -7.99
CA LEU A 334 -22.08 -0.09 -6.63
C LEU A 334 -21.53 -1.27 -5.83
N CYS A 335 -21.35 -2.43 -6.43
CA CYS A 335 -20.73 -3.58 -5.78
C CYS A 335 -19.26 -3.29 -5.41
N LEU A 336 -18.48 -2.71 -6.32
CA LEU A 336 -17.10 -2.29 -6.02
C LEU A 336 -17.06 -1.22 -4.93
N ALA A 337 -17.99 -0.27 -4.97
CA ALA A 337 -18.13 0.79 -3.97
C ALA A 337 -18.41 0.24 -2.58
N GLY A 338 -19.39 -0.64 -2.45
CA GLY A 338 -19.73 -1.30 -1.18
C GLY A 338 -18.59 -2.20 -0.68
N ALA A 339 -17.99 -3.00 -1.57
CA ALA A 339 -16.83 -3.83 -1.22
C ALA A 339 -15.66 -2.98 -0.71
N THR A 340 -15.36 -1.86 -1.37
CA THR A 340 -14.29 -0.93 -0.97
C THR A 340 -14.58 -0.27 0.38
N PHE A 341 -15.81 0.20 0.60
CA PHE A 341 -16.20 0.83 1.87
C PHE A 341 -16.04 -0.12 3.07
N PHE A 342 -16.52 -1.36 2.93
CA PHE A 342 -16.44 -2.35 4.02
C PHE A 342 -15.08 -3.03 4.14
N SER A 343 -14.17 -2.89 3.17
CA SER A 343 -12.82 -3.46 3.22
C SER A 343 -11.80 -2.52 3.85
N ALA A 344 -12.11 -1.25 3.99
CA ALA A 344 -11.24 -0.22 4.55
C ALA A 344 -11.44 -0.13 6.08
#